data_bc8c6b3d0bbd17cb950aaeff591f08e0
#
_entry.id   bc8c6b3d0bbd17cb950aaeff591f08e0
#
_cell.length_a   1.000
_cell.length_b   1.000
_cell.length_c   1.000
_cell.angle_alpha   90.00
_cell.angle_beta   90.00
_cell.angle_gamma   90.00
#
_symmetry.space_group_name_H-M   'P 1'
#
loop_
_entity.id
_entity.type
_entity.pdbx_description
1 polymer ?
#
loop_
_entity_poly.entity_id
_entity_poly.type
_entity_poly.pdbx_seq_one_letter_code
_entity_poly.pdbx_strand_id
1 'polypeptide(L)'
;MDIRADLHIHTVLSPCGDLEMSPENILHFAQIQGLNMIGITDHNSTRQAPIIRDYGKTKGIFVLTGAEICSKEEVHALTFFETDEQLTIFQHYLDVHLPDIPNDPEKFGFQVVVLSLIHI
;
A
#
# COMPACT_ATOMS: atom_id res chain seq x y z
N MET A 1 19.46 -18.69 -1.32
CA MET A 1 18.82 -17.71 -0.43
C MET A 1 17.32 -17.95 -0.47
N ASP A 2 16.74 -18.15 0.67
CA ASP A 2 15.28 -18.31 0.77
C ASP A 2 14.65 -16.93 0.96
N ILE A 3 13.69 -16.59 0.09
CA ILE A 3 12.93 -15.35 0.20
C ILE A 3 11.57 -15.69 0.82
N ARG A 4 11.27 -15.04 1.94
CA ARG A 4 9.96 -15.11 2.57
C ARG A 4 9.21 -13.82 2.26
N ALA A 5 8.07 -13.95 1.61
CA ALA A 5 7.34 -12.80 1.11
C ALA A 5 5.85 -12.84 1.46
N ASP A 6 5.28 -11.67 1.72
CA ASP A 6 3.84 -11.42 1.68
C ASP A 6 3.60 -10.31 0.66
N LEU A 7 2.92 -10.63 -0.42
CA LEU A 7 2.75 -9.71 -1.55
C LEU A 7 1.37 -9.08 -1.63
N HIS A 8 0.54 -9.25 -0.60
CA HIS A 8 -0.81 -8.72 -0.59
C HIS A 8 -1.13 -8.05 0.75
N ILE A 9 -0.62 -6.83 0.93
CA ILE A 9 -0.78 -6.07 2.17
C ILE A 9 -1.53 -4.77 1.88
N HIS A 10 -2.58 -4.54 2.66
CA HIS A 10 -3.34 -3.29 2.67
C HIS A 10 -2.89 -2.42 3.83
N THR A 11 -2.85 -1.12 3.61
CA THR A 11 -2.50 -0.14 4.64
C THR A 11 -3.74 0.57 5.17
N VAL A 12 -3.54 1.53 6.07
CA VAL A 12 -4.61 2.40 6.56
C VAL A 12 -5.29 3.21 5.43
N LEU A 13 -4.69 3.28 4.25
CA LEU A 13 -5.29 3.96 3.08
C LEU A 13 -6.46 3.17 2.48
N SER A 14 -6.47 1.86 2.63
CA SER A 14 -7.55 1.02 2.09
C SER A 14 -8.84 1.15 2.88
N PRO A 15 -10.01 0.98 2.23
CA PRO A 15 -11.29 0.86 2.94
C PRO A 15 -11.22 -0.23 4.00
N CYS A 16 -11.77 0.03 5.18
CA CYS A 16 -11.74 -0.87 6.35
C CYS A 16 -10.33 -1.17 6.90
N GLY A 17 -9.30 -0.47 6.41
CA GLY A 17 -7.99 -0.46 7.05
C GLY A 17 -8.05 0.35 8.34
N ASP A 18 -7.45 -0.17 9.41
CA ASP A 18 -7.36 0.59 10.65
C ASP A 18 -6.02 1.32 10.78
N LEU A 19 -5.92 2.19 11.79
CA LEU A 19 -4.73 2.99 12.03
C LEU A 19 -3.50 2.15 12.42
N GLU A 20 -3.70 0.91 12.85
CA GLU A 20 -2.61 -0.01 13.16
C GLU A 20 -1.90 -0.52 11.90
N MET A 21 -2.54 -0.41 10.74
CA MET A 21 -1.92 -0.69 9.45
C MET A 21 -1.09 0.49 8.92
N SER A 22 -0.39 1.16 9.82
CA SER A 22 0.56 2.22 9.50
C SER A 22 1.84 1.67 8.87
N PRO A 23 2.59 2.47 8.11
CA PRO A 23 3.87 2.06 7.53
C PRO A 23 4.84 1.47 8.56
N GLU A 24 4.95 2.10 9.72
CA GLU A 24 5.84 1.64 10.80
C GLU A 24 5.44 0.26 11.32
N ASN A 25 4.16 0.06 11.61
CA ASN A 25 3.66 -1.20 12.13
C ASN A 25 3.79 -2.33 11.10
N ILE A 26 3.47 -2.07 9.83
CA ILE A 26 3.62 -3.05 8.76
C ILE A 26 5.06 -3.56 8.70
N LEU A 27 6.04 -2.65 8.71
CA LEU A 27 7.45 -3.01 8.65
C LEU A 27 7.92 -3.71 9.93
N HIS A 28 7.43 -3.29 11.08
CA HIS A 28 7.73 -3.93 12.36
C HIS A 28 7.24 -5.39 12.38
N PHE A 29 5.99 -5.63 11.99
CA PHE A 29 5.44 -6.99 11.94
C PHE A 29 6.10 -7.83 10.86
N ALA A 30 6.46 -7.24 9.71
CA ALA A 30 7.23 -7.93 8.69
C ALA A 30 8.56 -8.45 9.23
N GLN A 31 9.27 -7.65 10.03
CA GLN A 31 10.50 -8.07 10.70
C GLN A 31 10.25 -9.22 11.70
N ILE A 32 9.22 -9.11 12.54
CA ILE A 32 8.87 -10.15 13.51
C ILE A 32 8.55 -11.47 12.80
N GLN A 33 7.86 -11.43 11.68
CA GLN A 33 7.52 -12.62 10.89
C GLN A 33 8.69 -13.14 10.05
N GLY A 34 9.82 -12.45 10.05
CA GLY A 34 10.99 -12.84 9.27
C GLY A 34 10.79 -12.69 7.76
N LEU A 35 9.97 -11.74 7.32
CA LEU A 35 9.77 -11.47 5.91
C LEU A 35 10.93 -10.66 5.33
N ASN A 36 11.39 -11.06 4.15
CA ASN A 36 12.42 -10.34 3.40
C ASN A 36 11.82 -9.39 2.36
N MET A 37 10.60 -9.67 1.95
CA MET A 37 9.91 -8.96 0.88
C MET A 37 8.44 -8.80 1.24
N ILE A 38 7.90 -7.60 0.96
CA ILE A 38 6.46 -7.35 1.08
C ILE A 38 5.95 -6.61 -0.16
N GLY A 39 4.68 -6.79 -0.48
CA GLY A 39 4.00 -6.03 -1.51
C GLY A 39 2.89 -5.17 -0.91
N ILE A 40 2.94 -3.87 -1.17
CA ILE A 40 1.91 -2.93 -0.73
C ILE A 40 0.92 -2.73 -1.86
N THR A 41 -0.32 -3.13 -1.60
CA THR A 41 -1.36 -3.27 -2.62
C THR A 41 -2.70 -2.73 -2.11
N ASP A 42 -2.76 -1.44 -1.78
CA ASP A 42 -4.00 -0.81 -1.38
C ASP A 42 -5.04 -0.84 -2.50
N HIS A 43 -6.30 -0.83 -2.13
CA HIS A 43 -7.39 -0.79 -3.09
C HIS A 43 -7.35 0.48 -3.94
N ASN A 44 -7.18 0.31 -5.24
CA ASN A 44 -7.25 1.37 -6.26
C ASN A 44 -6.36 2.60 -5.96
N SER A 45 -5.26 2.41 -5.23
CA SER A 45 -4.33 3.49 -4.91
C SER A 45 -2.90 2.97 -4.73
N THR A 46 -1.94 3.73 -5.23
CA THR A 46 -0.51 3.47 -5.07
C THR A 46 0.16 4.42 -4.07
N ARG A 47 -0.60 5.35 -3.47
CA ARG A 47 -0.04 6.53 -2.79
C ARG A 47 0.76 6.23 -1.54
N GLN A 48 0.41 5.18 -0.79
CA GLN A 48 1.13 4.82 0.43
C GLN A 48 2.40 4.01 0.16
N ALA A 49 2.44 3.27 -0.93
CA ALA A 49 3.49 2.30 -1.20
C ALA A 49 4.92 2.89 -1.27
N PRO A 50 5.18 4.05 -1.90
CA PRO A 50 6.54 4.60 -1.98
C PRO A 50 7.14 4.94 -0.61
N ILE A 51 6.32 5.43 0.31
CA ILE A 51 6.76 5.79 1.67
C ILE A 51 7.20 4.54 2.42
N ILE A 52 6.42 3.47 2.32
CA ILE A 52 6.77 2.18 2.95
C ILE A 52 8.02 1.59 2.32
N ARG A 53 8.17 1.68 1.00
CA ARG A 53 9.38 1.22 0.30
C ARG A 53 10.62 1.93 0.80
N ASP A 54 10.59 3.25 0.88
CA ASP A 54 11.76 4.03 1.30
C ASP A 54 12.14 3.72 2.75
N TYR A 55 11.15 3.55 3.61
CA TYR A 55 11.39 3.14 4.99
C TYR A 55 11.82 1.68 5.12
N GLY A 56 11.27 0.80 4.30
CA GLY A 56 11.67 -0.61 4.26
C GLY A 56 13.16 -0.80 3.95
N LYS A 57 13.74 0.06 3.12
CA LYS A 57 15.17 0.06 2.85
C LYS A 57 16.02 0.21 4.12
N THR A 58 15.59 1.03 5.07
CA THR A 58 16.28 1.22 6.35
C THR A 58 16.14 0.01 7.28
N LYS A 59 15.15 -0.84 7.04
CA LYS A 59 14.85 -2.05 7.80
C LYS A 59 15.34 -3.34 7.15
N GLY A 60 15.96 -3.25 5.97
CA GLY A 60 16.40 -4.41 5.22
C GLY A 60 15.28 -5.23 4.60
N ILE A 61 14.11 -4.63 4.37
CA ILE A 61 12.96 -5.26 3.73
C ILE A 61 12.79 -4.69 2.34
N PHE A 62 12.70 -5.58 1.34
CA PHE A 62 12.39 -5.20 -0.03
C PHE A 62 10.87 -5.01 -0.17
N VAL A 63 10.46 -3.83 -0.64
CA VAL A 63 9.05 -3.48 -0.78
C VAL A 63 8.68 -3.31 -2.25
N LEU A 64 7.79 -4.15 -2.74
CA LEU A 64 7.15 -3.98 -4.04
C LEU A 64 6.03 -2.94 -3.92
N THR A 65 6.08 -1.94 -4.77
CA THR A 65 5.07 -0.89 -4.82
C THR A 65 4.01 -1.20 -5.85
N GLY A 66 2.74 -1.15 -5.45
CA GLY A 66 1.65 -1.51 -6.33
C GLY A 66 0.29 -1.06 -5.83
N ALA A 67 -0.73 -1.73 -6.33
CA ALA A 67 -2.12 -1.54 -5.93
C ALA A 67 -2.94 -2.80 -6.24
N GLU A 68 -4.02 -3.02 -5.50
CA GLU A 68 -5.04 -3.97 -5.85
C GLU A 68 -6.14 -3.26 -6.63
N ILE A 69 -6.30 -3.63 -7.88
CA ILE A 69 -7.27 -3.01 -8.79
C ILE A 69 -8.54 -3.82 -8.79
N CYS A 70 -9.66 -3.13 -8.53
CA CYS A 70 -10.99 -3.70 -8.65
C CYS A 70 -11.61 -3.26 -9.98
N SER A 71 -11.89 -4.21 -10.86
CA SER A 71 -12.60 -3.93 -12.10
C SER A 71 -14.10 -3.74 -11.86
N LYS A 72 -14.80 -3.23 -12.88
CA LYS A 72 -16.27 -3.10 -12.86
C LYS A 72 -16.97 -4.45 -12.68
N GLU A 73 -16.35 -5.53 -13.12
CA GLU A 73 -16.84 -6.91 -13.00
C GLU A 73 -16.49 -7.55 -11.65
N GLU A 74 -15.96 -6.76 -10.71
CA GLU A 74 -15.53 -7.22 -9.38
C GLU A 74 -14.37 -8.23 -9.42
N VAL A 75 -13.51 -8.14 -10.43
CA VAL A 75 -12.25 -8.87 -10.47
C VAL A 75 -11.18 -8.05 -9.78
N HIS A 76 -10.46 -8.69 -8.86
CA HIS A 76 -9.34 -8.07 -8.14
C HIS A 76 -8.03 -8.55 -8.75
N ALA A 77 -7.16 -7.60 -9.09
CA ALA A 77 -5.85 -7.88 -9.67
C ALA A 77 -4.76 -7.12 -8.91
N LEU A 78 -3.74 -7.84 -8.49
CA LEU A 78 -2.56 -7.20 -7.90
C LEU A 78 -1.65 -6.69 -9.03
N THR A 79 -1.26 -5.43 -8.93
CA THR A 79 -0.36 -4.78 -9.88
C THR A 79 0.87 -4.28 -9.15
N PHE A 80 2.04 -4.43 -9.77
CA PHE A 80 3.31 -3.97 -9.20
C PHE A 80 4.10 -3.19 -10.25
N PHE A 81 4.89 -2.23 -9.79
CA PHE A 81 5.65 -1.33 -10.65
C PHE A 81 7.11 -1.27 -10.20
N GLU A 82 8.03 -1.29 -11.14
CA GLU A 82 9.46 -1.28 -10.87
C GLU A 82 9.98 0.12 -10.54
N THR A 83 9.37 1.16 -11.12
CA THR A 83 9.85 2.54 -11.02
C THR A 83 8.79 3.49 -10.49
N ASP A 84 9.23 4.58 -9.85
CA ASP A 84 8.32 5.65 -9.39
C ASP A 84 7.61 6.33 -10.55
N GLU A 85 8.25 6.43 -11.71
CA GLU A 85 7.65 6.99 -12.92
C GLU A 85 6.43 6.16 -13.36
N GLN A 86 6.59 4.85 -13.44
CA GLN A 86 5.48 3.94 -13.77
C GLN A 86 4.36 4.05 -12.74
N LEU A 87 4.70 4.09 -11.47
CA LEU A 87 3.76 4.21 -10.37
C LEU A 87 2.95 5.51 -10.47
N THR A 88 3.61 6.62 -10.75
CA THR A 88 2.99 7.94 -10.91
C THR A 88 2.04 7.98 -12.11
N ILE A 89 2.46 7.43 -13.24
CA ILE A 89 1.62 7.32 -14.44
C ILE A 89 0.36 6.51 -14.13
N PHE A 90 0.51 5.39 -13.47
CA PHE A 90 -0.61 4.53 -13.12
C PHE A 90 -1.55 5.18 -12.09
N GLN A 91 -1.01 5.88 -11.10
CA GLN A 91 -1.84 6.62 -10.14
C GLN A 91 -2.66 7.70 -10.84
N HIS A 92 -2.07 8.41 -11.79
CA HIS A 92 -2.80 9.40 -12.58
C HIS A 92 -3.95 8.74 -13.39
N TYR A 93 -3.69 7.57 -13.96
CA TYR A 93 -4.74 6.80 -14.64
C TYR A 93 -5.89 6.47 -13.68
N LEU A 94 -5.58 6.03 -12.47
CA LEU A 94 -6.61 5.75 -11.45
C LEU A 94 -7.39 7.01 -11.08
N ASP A 95 -6.71 8.12 -10.86
CA ASP A 95 -7.36 9.39 -10.49
C ASP A 95 -8.36 9.88 -11.55
N VAL A 96 -8.06 9.62 -12.82
CA VAL A 96 -8.95 10.02 -13.95
C VAL A 96 -10.14 9.08 -14.11
N HIS A 97 -9.96 7.78 -13.82
CA HIS A 97 -10.98 6.77 -14.14
C HIS A 97 -11.83 6.35 -12.93
N LEU A 98 -11.37 6.63 -11.71
CA LEU A 98 -12.16 6.36 -10.51
C LEU A 98 -13.19 7.48 -10.27
N PRO A 99 -14.39 7.13 -9.78
CA PRO A 99 -15.35 8.16 -9.41
C PRO A 99 -14.86 8.98 -8.23
N ASP A 100 -15.08 10.30 -8.28
CA ASP A 100 -14.74 11.22 -7.19
C ASP A 100 -15.83 11.15 -6.11
N ILE A 101 -15.73 10.16 -5.26
CA ILE A 101 -16.67 9.93 -4.15
C ILE A 101 -15.92 10.20 -2.83
N PRO A 102 -16.37 11.17 -2.02
CA PRO A 102 -15.77 11.43 -0.71
C PRO A 102 -15.83 10.21 0.21
N ASN A 103 -14.79 10.02 1.02
CA ASN A 103 -14.76 8.96 2.01
C ASN A 103 -15.81 9.22 3.11
N ASP A 104 -16.38 8.15 3.62
CA ASP A 104 -17.19 8.14 4.83
C ASP A 104 -16.41 7.33 5.90
N PRO A 105 -15.70 8.02 6.83
CA PRO A 105 -14.85 7.33 7.80
C PRO A 105 -15.59 6.39 8.75
N GLU A 106 -16.85 6.62 9.00
CA GLU A 106 -17.67 5.74 9.86
C GLU A 106 -17.94 4.40 9.19
N LYS A 107 -18.04 4.37 7.86
CA LYS A 107 -18.33 3.15 7.10
C LYS A 107 -17.10 2.45 6.57
N PHE A 108 -16.10 3.21 6.12
CA PHE A 108 -14.98 2.69 5.34
C PHE A 108 -13.61 2.90 5.98
N GLY A 109 -13.55 3.41 7.22
CA GLY A 109 -12.30 3.72 7.89
C GLY A 109 -11.71 5.07 7.42
N PHE A 110 -10.55 5.40 7.95
CA PHE A 110 -9.97 6.74 7.74
C PHE A 110 -9.45 6.97 6.32
N GLN A 111 -8.92 5.96 5.66
CA GLN A 111 -8.38 6.03 4.29
C GLN A 111 -7.43 7.22 4.11
N VAL A 112 -6.42 7.31 4.96
CA VAL A 112 -5.46 8.42 4.97
C VAL A 112 -4.08 7.95 4.53
N VAL A 113 -3.34 8.84 3.86
CA VAL A 113 -1.92 8.63 3.54
C VAL A 113 -1.09 9.11 4.72
N VAL A 114 -0.26 8.23 5.25
CA VAL A 114 0.70 8.56 6.31
C VAL A 114 1.99 9.03 5.65
N LEU A 115 2.29 10.33 5.77
CA LEU A 115 3.44 10.95 5.11
C LEU A 115 4.70 10.94 5.96
N SER A 116 4.59 10.71 7.26
CA SER A 116 5.70 10.74 8.18
C SER A 116 5.66 9.54 9.11
N LEU A 117 6.84 9.05 9.46
CA LEU A 117 7.02 7.97 10.42
C LEU A 117 7.35 8.50 11.82
N ILE A 118 7.33 9.80 11.99
CA ILE A 118 7.48 10.43 13.29
C ILE A 118 6.22 10.16 14.08
N HIS A 119 6.38 9.61 15.27
CA HIS A 119 5.27 9.42 16.20
C HIS A 119 4.64 10.77 16.56
N ILE A 120 3.38 10.83 16.39
CA ILE A 120 2.59 11.95 16.88
C ILE A 120 2.10 11.59 18.27
#